data_af6f7671f63c1bfe47be04087de6df55
#
_entry.id   af6f7671f63c1bfe47be04087de6df55
#
_cell.length_a   1.000
_cell.length_b   1.000
_cell.length_c   1.000
_cell.angle_alpha   90.00
_cell.angle_beta   90.00
_cell.angle_gamma   90.00
#
_symmetry.space_group_name_H-M   'P 1'
#
loop_
_entity.id
_entity.type
_entity.pdbx_description
1 polymer ?
#
loop_
_entity_poly.entity_id
_entity_poly.type
_entity_poly.pdbx_seq_one_letter_code
_entity_poly.pdbx_strand_id
1 'polypeptide(L)'
;MGSARTRHYRASHGVDEWITGFDRGLRTLTGIHQAARPNPAEDVAEADLTAQERSHVAGLMRVNHAGEVCAQALYEGQALMASDINAKASLMSAAAEEQDHLVWCRSRLRELDARPSLLDPCLLYTSPSPRDLST
;
A
#
# COMPACT_ATOMS: atom_id res chain seq x y z
N MET A 1 11.06 -39.07 -20.85
CA MET A 1 11.36 -37.68 -21.27
C MET A 1 10.28 -36.73 -20.75
N GLY A 2 10.22 -36.43 -19.45
CA GLY A 2 9.12 -35.66 -18.86
C GLY A 2 9.49 -34.76 -17.67
N SER A 3 10.78 -34.63 -17.31
CA SER A 3 11.21 -33.98 -16.06
C SER A 3 11.73 -32.51 -16.20
N ALA A 4 12.08 -32.07 -17.39
CA ALA A 4 12.71 -30.76 -17.59
C ALA A 4 11.70 -29.60 -17.72
N ARG A 5 10.50 -29.86 -18.25
CA ARG A 5 9.47 -28.81 -18.45
C ARG A 5 8.83 -28.29 -17.16
N THR A 6 8.68 -29.18 -16.16
CA THR A 6 8.05 -28.82 -14.87
C THR A 6 8.93 -27.93 -13.99
N ARG A 7 10.24 -28.02 -14.13
CA ARG A 7 11.19 -27.26 -13.32
C ARG A 7 11.34 -25.80 -13.79
N HIS A 8 11.27 -25.54 -15.10
CA HIS A 8 11.29 -24.20 -15.66
C HIS A 8 9.99 -23.41 -15.35
N TYR A 9 8.84 -24.08 -15.35
CA TYR A 9 7.54 -23.45 -15.04
C TYR A 9 7.46 -22.98 -13.58
N ARG A 10 8.00 -23.76 -12.61
CA ARG A 10 8.05 -23.33 -11.20
C ARG A 10 9.02 -22.18 -10.95
N ALA A 11 10.13 -22.12 -11.64
CA ALA A 11 11.10 -21.04 -11.48
C ALA A 11 10.60 -19.71 -12.05
N SER A 12 9.86 -19.71 -13.15
CA SER A 12 9.25 -18.49 -13.72
C SER A 12 8.18 -17.91 -12.82
N HIS A 13 7.32 -18.72 -12.18
CA HIS A 13 6.32 -18.23 -11.24
C HIS A 13 6.93 -17.46 -10.04
N GLY A 14 8.01 -17.95 -9.47
CA GLY A 14 8.67 -17.25 -8.36
C GLY A 14 9.24 -15.89 -8.77
N VAL A 15 9.89 -15.82 -9.93
CA VAL A 15 10.45 -14.56 -10.46
C VAL A 15 9.32 -13.58 -10.82
N ASP A 16 8.23 -14.05 -11.44
CA ASP A 16 7.09 -13.23 -11.81
C ASP A 16 6.39 -12.64 -10.56
N GLU A 17 6.28 -13.41 -9.47
CA GLU A 17 5.74 -12.93 -8.18
C GLU A 17 6.62 -11.83 -7.58
N TRP A 18 7.94 -11.97 -7.63
CA TRP A 18 8.89 -10.96 -7.16
C TRP A 18 8.82 -9.68 -8.00
N ILE A 19 8.78 -9.78 -9.33
CA ILE A 19 8.64 -8.64 -10.24
C ILE A 19 7.32 -7.92 -9.98
N THR A 20 6.24 -8.66 -9.81
CA THR A 20 4.92 -8.09 -9.53
C THR A 20 4.89 -7.38 -8.16
N GLY A 21 5.51 -7.96 -7.13
CA GLY A 21 5.65 -7.34 -5.81
C GLY A 21 6.46 -6.04 -5.88
N PHE A 22 7.58 -6.04 -6.62
CA PHE A 22 8.41 -4.86 -6.81
C PHE A 22 7.68 -3.74 -7.58
N ASP A 23 6.96 -4.07 -8.65
CA ASP A 23 6.14 -3.11 -9.42
C ASP A 23 5.06 -2.49 -8.53
N ARG A 24 4.39 -3.26 -7.68
CA ARG A 24 3.42 -2.75 -6.70
C ARG A 24 4.07 -1.78 -5.72
N GLY A 25 5.20 -2.15 -5.14
CA GLY A 25 5.96 -1.27 -4.24
C GLY A 25 6.35 0.05 -4.90
N LEU A 26 6.83 0.02 -6.15
CA LEU A 26 7.14 1.22 -6.92
C LEU A 26 5.89 2.07 -7.18
N ARG A 27 4.76 1.47 -7.52
CA ARG A 27 3.48 2.19 -7.72
C ARG A 27 3.02 2.85 -6.43
N THR A 28 3.15 2.18 -5.29
CA THR A 28 2.83 2.74 -3.98
C THR A 28 3.65 4.00 -3.71
N LEU A 29 4.96 3.97 -3.97
CA LEU A 29 5.86 5.12 -3.78
C LEU A 29 5.58 6.25 -4.78
N THR A 30 5.36 5.93 -6.04
CA THR A 30 5.14 6.92 -7.10
C THR A 30 3.73 7.51 -7.14
N GLY A 31 2.77 6.87 -6.46
CA GLY A 31 1.38 7.31 -6.41
C GLY A 31 0.59 7.10 -7.70
N ILE A 32 1.06 6.23 -8.57
CA ILE A 32 0.36 5.84 -9.81
C ILE A 32 -0.66 4.75 -9.47
N HIS A 33 -1.67 5.11 -8.67
CA HIS A 33 -2.79 4.23 -8.35
C HIS A 33 -4.11 4.91 -8.67
N GLN A 34 -5.09 4.10 -9.07
CA GLN A 34 -6.49 4.47 -9.11
C GLN A 34 -7.22 3.65 -8.05
N ALA A 35 -8.11 4.28 -7.30
CA ALA A 35 -8.96 3.56 -6.36
C ALA A 35 -9.93 2.66 -7.14
N ALA A 36 -10.12 1.44 -6.64
CA ALA A 36 -11.13 0.53 -7.17
C ALA A 36 -12.53 0.88 -6.65
N ARG A 37 -12.61 1.50 -5.48
CA ARG A 37 -13.86 1.94 -4.84
C ARG A 37 -13.97 3.47 -4.86
N PRO A 38 -15.20 4.03 -4.92
CA PRO A 38 -15.42 5.46 -4.80
C PRO A 38 -14.96 5.96 -3.42
N ASN A 39 -14.52 7.22 -3.36
CA ASN A 39 -14.16 7.84 -2.08
C ASN A 39 -15.43 8.01 -1.22
N PRO A 40 -15.49 7.44 -0.01
CA PRO A 40 -16.68 7.55 0.84
C PRO A 40 -16.98 8.98 1.31
N ALA A 41 -16.04 9.91 1.16
CA ALA A 41 -16.20 11.33 1.50
C ALA A 41 -16.46 12.22 0.27
N GLU A 42 -16.66 11.65 -0.93
CA GLU A 42 -16.80 12.42 -2.18
C GLU A 42 -18.01 13.38 -2.13
N ASP A 43 -19.10 12.94 -1.51
CA ASP A 43 -20.34 13.73 -1.39
C ASP A 43 -20.42 14.53 -0.06
N VAL A 44 -19.36 14.53 0.76
CA VAL A 44 -19.35 15.27 2.02
C VAL A 44 -18.96 16.72 1.77
N ALA A 45 -19.82 17.65 2.17
CA ALA A 45 -19.53 19.08 2.05
C ALA A 45 -18.26 19.47 2.82
N GLU A 46 -17.40 20.26 2.18
CA GLU A 46 -16.18 20.76 2.81
C GLU A 46 -16.54 21.78 3.91
N ALA A 47 -15.87 21.66 5.06
CA ALA A 47 -15.99 22.65 6.13
C ALA A 47 -15.12 23.87 5.83
N ASP A 48 -15.58 25.06 6.22
CA ASP A 48 -14.77 26.28 6.20
C ASP A 48 -13.65 26.17 7.25
N LEU A 49 -12.45 25.80 6.78
CA LEU A 49 -11.28 25.66 7.61
C LEU A 49 -10.43 26.94 7.61
N THR A 50 -10.08 27.42 8.77
CA THR A 50 -9.03 28.44 8.92
C THR A 50 -7.68 27.89 8.41
N ALA A 51 -6.72 28.77 8.13
CA ALA A 51 -5.39 28.36 7.68
C ALA A 51 -4.68 27.43 8.71
N GLN A 52 -4.91 27.66 9.99
CA GLN A 52 -4.34 26.85 11.06
C GLN A 52 -4.98 25.45 11.09
N GLU A 53 -6.30 25.35 11.00
CA GLU A 53 -7.03 24.07 10.96
C GLU A 53 -6.64 23.28 9.70
N ARG A 54 -6.57 23.93 8.53
CA ARG A 54 -6.14 23.34 7.28
C ARG A 54 -4.73 22.72 7.42
N SER A 55 -3.80 23.46 8.02
CA SER A 55 -2.44 22.97 8.27
C SER A 55 -2.43 21.78 9.24
N HIS A 56 -3.25 21.82 10.28
CA HIS A 56 -3.37 20.73 11.24
C HIS A 56 -3.96 19.46 10.59
N VAL A 57 -5.06 19.60 9.85
CA VAL A 57 -5.69 18.49 9.12
C VAL A 57 -4.73 17.89 8.09
N ALA A 58 -3.95 18.72 7.38
CA ALA A 58 -2.93 18.26 6.46
C ALA A 58 -1.83 17.45 7.18
N GLY A 59 -1.46 17.84 8.40
CA GLY A 59 -0.54 17.08 9.25
C GLY A 59 -1.09 15.68 9.60
N LEU A 60 -2.35 15.61 10.06
CA LEU A 60 -3.03 14.35 10.37
C LEU A 60 -3.15 13.45 9.13
N MET A 61 -3.49 14.02 7.97
CA MET A 61 -3.57 13.27 6.71
C MET A 61 -2.22 12.71 6.25
N ARG A 62 -1.09 13.39 6.54
CA ARG A 62 0.24 12.84 6.29
C ARG A 62 0.52 11.62 7.17
N VAL A 63 0.12 11.67 8.45
CA VAL A 63 0.26 10.53 9.36
C VAL A 63 -0.57 9.35 8.87
N ASN A 64 -1.83 9.57 8.50
CA ASN A 64 -2.68 8.52 7.93
C ASN A 64 -2.04 7.93 6.67
N HIS A 65 -1.65 8.77 5.69
CA HIS A 65 -1.02 8.31 4.46
C HIS A 65 0.22 7.46 4.74
N ALA A 66 1.07 7.86 5.70
CA ALA A 66 2.24 7.10 6.10
C ALA A 66 1.86 5.74 6.72
N GLY A 67 0.79 5.70 7.52
CA GLY A 67 0.23 4.47 8.08
C GLY A 67 -0.23 3.50 6.98
N GLU A 68 -0.95 3.99 5.97
CA GLU A 68 -1.43 3.17 4.84
C GLU A 68 -0.25 2.63 4.00
N VAL A 69 0.84 3.40 3.82
CA VAL A 69 2.07 2.91 3.18
C VAL A 69 2.66 1.74 3.95
N CYS A 70 2.72 1.83 5.29
CA CYS A 70 3.22 0.76 6.13
C CYS A 70 2.31 -0.47 6.10
N ALA A 71 1.00 -0.29 6.17
CA ALA A 71 0.01 -1.37 6.12
C ALA A 71 0.06 -2.12 4.78
N GLN A 72 0.13 -1.37 3.68
CA GLN A 72 0.30 -1.93 2.33
C GLN A 72 1.55 -2.83 2.26
N ALA A 73 2.70 -2.32 2.70
CA ALA A 73 3.95 -3.05 2.68
C ALA A 73 3.90 -4.31 3.56
N LEU A 74 3.27 -4.22 4.73
CA LEU A 74 3.10 -5.33 5.66
C LEU A 74 2.25 -6.45 5.04
N TYR A 75 1.08 -6.14 4.51
CA TYR A 75 0.18 -7.13 3.91
C TYR A 75 0.81 -7.79 2.68
N GLU A 76 1.46 -7.02 1.80
CA GLU A 76 2.15 -7.58 0.64
C GLU A 76 3.33 -8.47 1.06
N GLY A 77 4.14 -8.04 2.03
CA GLY A 77 5.25 -8.81 2.56
C GLY A 77 4.78 -10.13 3.20
N GLN A 78 3.72 -10.09 4.00
CA GLN A 78 3.13 -11.29 4.59
C GLN A 78 2.53 -12.22 3.54
N ALA A 79 1.85 -11.68 2.52
CA ALA A 79 1.29 -12.47 1.42
C ALA A 79 2.36 -13.22 0.61
N LEU A 80 3.55 -12.62 0.43
CA LEU A 80 4.68 -13.29 -0.23
C LEU A 80 5.20 -14.50 0.57
N MET A 81 5.14 -14.42 1.90
CA MET A 81 5.63 -15.47 2.81
C MET A 81 4.56 -16.49 3.19
N ALA A 82 3.28 -16.20 2.94
CA ALA A 82 2.17 -17.08 3.32
C ALA A 82 2.19 -18.39 2.52
N SER A 83 2.22 -19.52 3.24
CA SER A 83 2.14 -20.86 2.65
C SER A 83 0.68 -21.30 2.42
N ASP A 84 -0.24 -20.80 3.25
CA ASP A 84 -1.68 -21.08 3.13
C ASP A 84 -2.32 -20.19 2.08
N ILE A 85 -3.04 -20.80 1.14
CA ILE A 85 -3.65 -20.10 0.01
C ILE A 85 -4.76 -19.14 0.44
N ASN A 86 -5.51 -19.48 1.49
CA ASN A 86 -6.59 -18.63 1.99
C ASN A 86 -6.02 -17.44 2.75
N ALA A 87 -4.99 -17.66 3.56
CA ALA A 87 -4.27 -16.58 4.23
C ALA A 87 -3.65 -15.61 3.21
N LYS A 88 -3.00 -16.13 2.16
CA LYS A 88 -2.45 -15.31 1.07
C LYS A 88 -3.54 -14.48 0.38
N ALA A 89 -4.68 -15.08 0.06
CA ALA A 89 -5.80 -14.39 -0.57
C ALA A 89 -6.37 -13.28 0.32
N SER A 90 -6.53 -13.52 1.63
CA SER A 90 -7.00 -12.53 2.58
C SER A 90 -6.04 -11.34 2.71
N LEU A 91 -4.73 -11.62 2.80
CA LEU A 91 -3.70 -10.59 2.87
C LEU A 91 -3.64 -9.73 1.58
N MET A 92 -3.80 -10.35 0.41
CA MET A 92 -3.87 -9.64 -0.85
C MET A 92 -5.14 -8.78 -0.99
N SER A 93 -6.26 -9.25 -0.42
CA SER A 93 -7.48 -8.44 -0.36
C SER A 93 -7.31 -7.22 0.55
N ALA A 94 -6.71 -7.39 1.74
CA ALA A 94 -6.38 -6.30 2.64
C ALA A 94 -5.44 -5.28 1.94
N ALA A 95 -4.37 -5.75 1.29
CA ALA A 95 -3.47 -4.88 0.54
C ALA A 95 -4.19 -4.07 -0.56
N ALA A 96 -5.18 -4.65 -1.24
CA ALA A 96 -5.98 -3.94 -2.23
C ALA A 96 -6.86 -2.85 -1.60
N GLU A 97 -7.36 -3.07 -0.38
CA GLU A 97 -8.12 -2.07 0.36
C GLU A 97 -7.25 -0.89 0.79
N GLU A 98 -6.03 -1.16 1.29
CA GLU A 98 -5.09 -0.10 1.65
C GLU A 98 -4.67 0.75 0.44
N GLN A 99 -4.66 0.16 -0.75
CA GLN A 99 -4.41 0.91 -1.98
C GLN A 99 -5.50 1.98 -2.25
N ASP A 100 -6.76 1.67 -2.00
CA ASP A 100 -7.86 2.65 -2.09
C ASP A 100 -7.65 3.77 -1.05
N HIS A 101 -7.33 3.43 0.20
CA HIS A 101 -7.05 4.38 1.27
C HIS A 101 -5.90 5.33 0.92
N LEU A 102 -4.82 4.81 0.33
CA LEU A 102 -3.70 5.62 -0.15
C LEU A 102 -4.15 6.65 -1.20
N VAL A 103 -5.00 6.26 -2.14
CA VAL A 103 -5.51 7.17 -3.17
C VAL A 103 -6.37 8.26 -2.53
N TRP A 104 -7.27 7.91 -1.60
CA TRP A 104 -8.15 8.87 -0.92
C TRP A 104 -7.34 9.83 -0.03
N CYS A 105 -6.37 9.34 0.73
CA CYS A 105 -5.47 10.18 1.53
C CYS A 105 -4.70 11.19 0.66
N ARG A 106 -4.20 10.76 -0.50
CA ARG A 106 -3.51 11.65 -1.45
C ARG A 106 -4.45 12.67 -2.08
N SER A 107 -5.68 12.29 -2.40
CA SER A 107 -6.68 13.23 -2.90
C SER A 107 -6.95 14.31 -1.85
N ARG A 108 -7.17 13.90 -0.61
CA ARG A 108 -7.41 14.82 0.50
C ARG A 108 -6.23 15.77 0.76
N LEU A 109 -5.01 15.27 0.69
CA LEU A 109 -3.82 16.12 0.81
C LEU A 109 -3.76 17.18 -0.30
N ARG A 110 -4.11 16.84 -1.55
CA ARG A 110 -4.17 17.82 -2.65
C ARG A 110 -5.23 18.90 -2.43
N GLU A 111 -6.42 18.53 -1.95
CA GLU A 111 -7.49 19.47 -1.60
C GLU A 111 -7.07 20.47 -0.49
N LEU A 112 -6.16 20.03 0.38
CA LEU A 112 -5.57 20.84 1.44
C LEU A 112 -4.30 21.61 0.99
N ASP A 113 -3.94 21.61 -0.30
CA ASP A 113 -2.71 22.16 -0.86
C ASP A 113 -1.44 21.60 -0.18
N ALA A 114 -1.51 20.32 0.23
CA ALA A 114 -0.45 19.63 0.93
C ALA A 114 0.11 18.46 0.11
N ARG A 115 1.27 17.96 0.52
CA ARG A 115 1.94 16.81 -0.10
C ARG A 115 2.12 15.69 0.92
N PRO A 116 2.20 14.42 0.47
CA PRO A 116 2.63 13.28 1.29
C PRO A 116 3.98 13.55 1.96
N SER A 117 4.30 12.76 2.97
CA SER A 117 5.59 12.84 3.65
C SER A 117 6.72 12.42 2.73
N LEU A 118 7.84 13.13 2.77
CA LEU A 118 9.09 12.72 2.10
C LEU A 118 9.72 11.49 2.78
N LEU A 119 9.25 11.12 3.98
CA LEU A 119 9.73 9.97 4.74
C LEU A 119 8.98 8.67 4.39
N ASP A 120 7.92 8.72 3.57
CA ASP A 120 7.17 7.53 3.17
C ASP A 120 8.07 6.39 2.63
N PRO A 121 9.10 6.65 1.79
CA PRO A 121 10.03 5.61 1.35
C PRO A 121 10.85 5.00 2.50
N CYS A 122 11.22 5.80 3.51
CA CYS A 122 11.95 5.32 4.69
C CYS A 122 11.08 4.42 5.55
N LEU A 123 9.80 4.74 5.70
CA LEU A 123 8.84 3.93 6.45
C LEU A 123 8.62 2.56 5.80
N LEU A 124 8.57 2.51 4.47
CA LEU A 124 8.48 1.25 3.72
C LEU A 124 9.67 0.33 4.00
N TYR A 125 10.87 0.90 4.10
CA TYR A 125 12.10 0.14 4.38
C TYR A 125 12.24 -0.28 5.85
N THR A 126 11.72 0.52 6.79
CA THR A 126 11.83 0.28 8.23
C THR A 126 10.63 -0.46 8.82
N SER A 127 9.61 -0.77 8.02
CA SER A 127 8.47 -1.60 8.46
C SER A 127 8.98 -2.96 8.95
N PRO A 128 8.45 -3.48 10.08
CA PRO A 128 8.91 -4.73 10.64
C PRO A 128 8.76 -5.87 9.63
N SER A 129 9.86 -6.59 9.43
CA SER A 129 9.85 -7.80 8.61
C SER A 129 8.92 -8.84 9.24
N PRO A 130 8.23 -9.67 8.45
CA PRO A 130 7.49 -10.82 8.98
C PRO A 130 8.31 -11.74 9.90
N ARG A 131 9.65 -11.70 9.79
CA ARG A 131 10.58 -12.44 10.66
C ARG A 131 10.66 -11.84 12.07
N ASP A 132 10.41 -10.55 12.22
CA ASP A 132 10.49 -9.86 13.51
C ASP A 132 9.22 -10.08 14.36
N LEU A 133 8.15 -10.59 13.74
CA LEU A 133 6.86 -10.88 14.38
C LEU A 133 6.74 -12.36 14.82
N SER A 134 7.77 -13.18 14.62
CA SER A 134 7.77 -14.64 14.90
C SER A 134 8.44 -15.02 16.24
N THR A 135 8.61 -14.12 17.18
CA THR A 135 9.12 -14.40 18.53
C THR A 135 8.00 -14.52 19.55
#